data_964c3e829a5da7646bd83ff7d0b44bf5
#
_entry.id   964c3e829a5da7646bd83ff7d0b44bf5
#
_cell.length_a   1.000
_cell.length_b   1.000
_cell.length_c   1.000
_cell.angle_alpha   90.00
_cell.angle_beta   90.00
_cell.angle_gamma   90.00
#
_symmetry.space_group_name_H-M   'P 1'
#
loop_
_entity.id
_entity.type
_entity.pdbx_description
1 polymer ?
#
loop_
_entity_poly.entity_id
_entity_poly.type
_entity_poly.pdbx_seq_one_letter_code
_entity_poly.pdbx_strand_id
1 'polypeptide(L)'
;MKLNTEPNIIARTGRVQQWIDNPSSRLPVSCTVFVVEDSMEGPNGIEASWRFVSHALRYGAGVAVHLSKLRPAGTTTNKGPDSLVASGPVSFAKFYSTLNEILRRGGTYRNGACVLHLDINHPDIIEFVLAKRQELPWVKRCVDLTPELWTNTKASTKEAILRGIARGDIWLNKIKHDKNNERIFSNVCLEVYLPSRGTCLLQHANLAACRIGDLQTCFSTGMSSLCELHSRTGIGESGEYLTPDIDRQVGFGMLGLSNFLANNNITYAEFGKALEATNYAEPYEGYAGLAARELFLGIQKAANIARANNMSRAFAIAPTASCSYSCLLYTSPSPRD
;
A
#
# COMPACT_ATOMS: atom_id res chain seq x y z
N MET A 1 -14.99 18.55 -14.83
CA MET A 1 -13.63 19.12 -15.02
C MET A 1 -12.91 18.29 -16.07
N LYS A 2 -12.68 18.81 -17.28
CA LYS A 2 -11.82 18.13 -18.26
C LYS A 2 -10.38 18.36 -17.78
N LEU A 3 -9.79 17.38 -17.12
CA LEU A 3 -8.35 17.31 -16.99
C LEU A 3 -7.80 17.12 -18.39
N ASN A 4 -6.96 18.04 -18.85
CA ASN A 4 -6.32 17.95 -20.16
C ASN A 4 -5.74 16.55 -20.32
N THR A 5 -6.23 15.83 -21.29
CA THR A 5 -5.71 14.57 -21.74
C THR A 5 -4.47 14.84 -22.57
N GLU A 6 -3.37 15.25 -21.92
CA GLU A 6 -2.09 15.08 -22.55
C GLU A 6 -1.83 13.58 -22.72
N PRO A 7 -1.22 13.16 -23.83
CA PRO A 7 -1.21 11.77 -24.24
C PRO A 7 -0.52 10.89 -23.18
N ASN A 8 -1.32 10.15 -22.46
CA ASN A 8 -1.01 8.93 -21.69
C ASN A 8 0.32 8.87 -20.90
N ILE A 9 1.03 9.99 -20.71
CA ILE A 9 2.27 10.02 -19.90
C ILE A 9 1.97 9.87 -18.41
N ILE A 10 0.72 10.13 -17.98
CA ILE A 10 0.26 9.96 -16.61
C ILE A 10 -0.82 8.86 -16.57
N ALA A 11 -0.51 7.79 -15.84
CA ALA A 11 -1.45 6.70 -15.60
C ALA A 11 -2.14 6.87 -14.25
N ARG A 12 -3.47 6.94 -14.28
CA ARG A 12 -4.32 6.98 -13.08
C ARG A 12 -4.86 5.59 -12.78
N THR A 13 -4.95 5.25 -11.51
CA THR A 13 -5.67 4.02 -11.12
C THR A 13 -7.13 4.12 -11.55
N GLY A 14 -7.74 3.02 -11.89
CA GLY A 14 -9.14 2.99 -12.32
C GLY A 14 -10.09 3.61 -11.29
N ARG A 15 -9.75 3.60 -10.00
CA ARG A 15 -10.54 4.22 -8.92
C ARG A 15 -10.45 5.73 -8.94
N VAL A 16 -9.26 6.25 -9.13
CA VAL A 16 -9.02 7.70 -9.26
C VAL A 16 -9.77 8.22 -10.48
N GLN A 17 -9.70 7.51 -11.61
CA GLN A 17 -10.42 7.91 -12.82
C GLN A 17 -11.94 7.87 -12.60
N GLN A 18 -12.47 6.79 -12.04
CA GLN A 18 -13.90 6.68 -11.74
C GLN A 18 -14.41 7.76 -10.78
N TRP A 19 -13.60 8.15 -9.79
CA TRP A 19 -13.95 9.23 -8.89
C TRP A 19 -13.94 10.58 -9.58
N ILE A 20 -13.00 10.83 -10.49
CA ILE A 20 -12.97 12.04 -11.30
C ILE A 20 -14.24 12.15 -12.17
N ASP A 21 -14.65 11.02 -12.77
CA ASP A 21 -15.82 10.96 -13.63
C ASP A 21 -17.14 11.04 -12.84
N ASN A 22 -17.17 10.46 -11.65
CA ASN A 22 -18.34 10.45 -10.75
C ASN A 22 -17.91 10.44 -9.27
N PRO A 23 -17.69 11.60 -8.65
CA PRO A 23 -17.19 11.71 -7.26
C PRO A 23 -18.08 11.07 -6.19
N SER A 24 -19.36 10.88 -6.45
CA SER A 24 -20.31 10.33 -5.46
C SER A 24 -20.27 8.81 -5.33
N SER A 25 -19.65 8.10 -6.28
CA SER A 25 -19.81 6.64 -6.39
C SER A 25 -18.79 5.82 -5.62
N ARG A 26 -17.59 6.32 -5.37
CA ARG A 26 -16.47 5.57 -4.77
C ARG A 26 -15.43 6.48 -4.13
N LEU A 27 -14.60 5.90 -3.25
CA LEU A 27 -13.42 6.59 -2.74
C LEU A 27 -12.29 6.58 -3.78
N PRO A 28 -11.58 7.70 -3.97
CA PRO A 28 -10.46 7.80 -4.91
C PRO A 28 -9.19 7.10 -4.40
N VAL A 29 -9.25 6.42 -3.27
CA VAL A 29 -8.10 5.79 -2.62
C VAL A 29 -8.04 4.30 -2.89
N SER A 30 -6.83 3.78 -3.06
CA SER A 30 -6.60 2.36 -3.31
C SER A 30 -6.60 1.53 -2.04
N CYS A 31 -5.97 2.03 -0.99
CA CYS A 31 -5.80 1.33 0.28
C CYS A 31 -5.88 2.29 1.47
N THR A 32 -6.20 1.69 2.62
CA THR A 32 -6.18 2.35 3.92
C THR A 32 -5.68 1.38 4.99
N VAL A 33 -5.38 1.89 6.17
CA VAL A 33 -4.86 1.15 7.32
C VAL A 33 -5.71 1.41 8.55
N PHE A 34 -5.93 0.38 9.36
CA PHE A 34 -6.51 0.52 10.68
C PHE A 34 -5.67 -0.24 11.72
N VAL A 35 -5.28 0.45 12.77
CA VAL A 35 -4.57 -0.15 13.91
C VAL A 35 -5.58 -0.37 15.03
N VAL A 36 -5.80 -1.62 15.39
CA VAL A 36 -6.80 -2.01 16.38
C VAL A 36 -6.20 -1.88 17.77
N GLU A 37 -6.85 -1.08 18.62
CA GLU A 37 -6.51 -1.00 20.05
C GLU A 37 -7.14 -2.18 20.82
N ASP A 38 -6.51 -2.55 21.95
CA ASP A 38 -6.93 -3.67 22.79
C ASP A 38 -8.15 -3.32 23.65
N SER A 39 -9.23 -2.99 22.99
CA SER A 39 -10.54 -2.69 23.59
C SER A 39 -11.65 -3.05 22.60
N MET A 40 -12.81 -3.50 23.10
CA MET A 40 -13.99 -3.64 22.25
C MET A 40 -14.51 -2.29 21.80
N GLU A 41 -14.57 -1.32 22.71
CA GLU A 41 -15.13 0.01 22.52
C GLU A 41 -14.07 1.05 22.17
N GLY A 42 -14.55 2.26 21.87
CA GLY A 42 -13.69 3.41 21.57
C GLY A 42 -13.43 3.62 20.07
N PRO A 43 -12.84 4.76 19.72
CA PRO A 43 -12.71 5.18 18.32
C PRO A 43 -11.76 4.29 17.50
N ASN A 44 -10.83 3.60 18.15
CA ASN A 44 -9.86 2.68 17.52
C ASN A 44 -9.98 1.24 18.05
N GLY A 45 -11.07 0.93 18.78
CA GLY A 45 -11.35 -0.41 19.28
C GLY A 45 -11.78 -1.40 18.18
N ILE A 46 -12.05 -2.61 18.61
CA ILE A 46 -12.39 -3.72 17.72
C ILE A 46 -13.68 -3.43 16.94
N GLU A 47 -14.75 -2.94 17.60
CA GLU A 47 -16.03 -2.60 16.94
C GLU A 47 -15.85 -1.47 15.92
N ALA A 48 -15.08 -0.44 16.26
CA ALA A 48 -14.77 0.64 15.33
C ALA A 48 -14.00 0.13 14.11
N SER A 49 -13.13 -0.87 14.30
CA SER A 49 -12.39 -1.49 13.19
C SER A 49 -13.31 -2.23 12.22
N TRP A 50 -14.35 -2.90 12.72
CA TRP A 50 -15.32 -3.60 11.86
C TRP A 50 -16.11 -2.62 11.01
N ARG A 51 -16.58 -1.51 11.59
CA ARG A 51 -17.24 -0.43 10.87
C ARG A 51 -16.33 0.16 9.80
N PHE A 52 -15.06 0.44 10.17
CA PHE A 52 -14.06 1.00 9.27
C PHE A 52 -13.79 0.07 8.08
N VAL A 53 -13.54 -1.21 8.33
CA VAL A 53 -13.29 -2.22 7.29
C VAL A 53 -14.50 -2.36 6.36
N SER A 54 -15.71 -2.44 6.94
CA SER A 54 -16.96 -2.48 6.17
C SER A 54 -17.09 -1.26 5.26
N HIS A 55 -16.88 -0.06 5.78
CA HIS A 55 -16.94 1.18 5.00
C HIS A 55 -15.92 1.16 3.85
N ALA A 56 -14.65 0.89 4.14
CA ALA A 56 -13.59 0.90 3.14
C ALA A 56 -13.84 -0.13 2.02
N LEU A 57 -14.19 -1.35 2.37
CA LEU A 57 -14.48 -2.41 1.39
C LEU A 57 -15.68 -2.08 0.50
N ARG A 58 -16.77 -1.56 1.06
CA ARG A 58 -17.96 -1.13 0.30
C ARG A 58 -17.61 -0.07 -0.74
N TYR A 59 -16.82 0.91 -0.36
CA TYR A 59 -16.39 2.00 -1.27
C TYR A 59 -15.18 1.64 -2.12
N GLY A 60 -14.71 0.39 -2.02
CA GLY A 60 -13.73 -0.16 -2.94
C GLY A 60 -12.27 -0.01 -2.53
N ALA A 61 -11.94 0.52 -1.36
CA ALA A 61 -10.57 0.53 -0.86
C ALA A 61 -10.15 -0.84 -0.30
N GLY A 62 -8.88 -1.22 -0.47
CA GLY A 62 -8.28 -2.31 0.28
C GLY A 62 -7.98 -1.86 1.72
N VAL A 63 -7.99 -2.80 2.67
CA VAL A 63 -7.75 -2.49 4.09
C VAL A 63 -6.66 -3.38 4.66
N ALA A 64 -5.65 -2.77 5.26
CA ALA A 64 -4.71 -3.44 6.13
C ALA A 64 -5.13 -3.23 7.60
N VAL A 65 -5.33 -4.32 8.32
CA VAL A 65 -5.75 -4.30 9.73
C VAL A 65 -4.60 -4.81 10.58
N HIS A 66 -4.07 -3.95 11.44
CA HIS A 66 -2.95 -4.27 12.33
C HIS A 66 -3.47 -4.68 13.69
N LEU A 67 -3.22 -5.96 14.07
CA LEU A 67 -3.79 -6.62 15.24
C LEU A 67 -2.79 -6.74 16.42
N SER A 68 -1.57 -6.23 16.26
CA SER A 68 -0.45 -6.49 17.17
C SER A 68 -0.65 -5.93 18.58
N LYS A 69 -1.55 -4.98 18.78
CA LYS A 69 -1.89 -4.44 20.10
C LYS A 69 -2.90 -5.28 20.87
N LEU A 70 -3.62 -6.18 20.19
CA LEU A 70 -4.56 -7.06 20.85
C LEU A 70 -3.83 -7.99 21.80
N ARG A 71 -4.39 -8.18 23.00
CA ARG A 71 -3.86 -9.13 23.96
C ARG A 71 -3.95 -10.57 23.43
N PRO A 72 -3.01 -11.45 23.82
CA PRO A 72 -3.02 -12.84 23.37
C PRO A 72 -4.22 -13.62 23.92
N ALA A 73 -4.56 -14.69 23.22
CA ALA A 73 -5.56 -15.66 23.67
C ALA A 73 -5.23 -16.20 25.08
N GLY A 74 -6.26 -16.41 25.88
CA GLY A 74 -6.11 -16.90 27.25
C GLY A 74 -5.79 -15.82 28.30
N THR A 75 -5.57 -14.57 27.90
CA THR A 75 -5.38 -13.47 28.86
C THR A 75 -6.69 -13.18 29.58
N THR A 76 -6.65 -13.16 30.91
CA THR A 76 -7.80 -12.82 31.74
C THR A 76 -7.90 -11.31 31.94
N THR A 77 -9.08 -10.76 31.79
CA THR A 77 -9.32 -9.28 31.87
C THR A 77 -9.53 -8.77 33.27
N ASN A 78 -10.06 -9.62 34.18
CA ASN A 78 -10.38 -9.27 35.56
C ASN A 78 -9.99 -10.40 36.52
N LYS A 79 -9.72 -10.04 37.77
CA LYS A 79 -9.55 -11.02 38.86
C LYS A 79 -10.92 -11.28 39.49
N GLY A 80 -11.50 -12.45 39.23
CA GLY A 80 -12.75 -12.84 39.83
C GLY A 80 -13.47 -13.96 39.06
N PRO A 81 -14.58 -14.51 39.59
CA PRO A 81 -15.32 -15.60 38.97
C PRO A 81 -15.93 -15.23 37.61
N ASP A 82 -16.14 -13.95 37.35
CA ASP A 82 -16.70 -13.41 36.10
C ASP A 82 -15.61 -12.90 35.14
N SER A 83 -14.36 -13.34 35.29
CA SER A 83 -13.26 -12.91 34.42
C SER A 83 -13.47 -13.43 33.00
N LEU A 84 -13.55 -12.49 32.05
CA LEU A 84 -13.56 -12.83 30.62
C LEU A 84 -12.16 -13.23 30.16
N VAL A 85 -12.11 -14.31 29.39
CA VAL A 85 -10.88 -14.79 28.77
C VAL A 85 -10.79 -14.23 27.35
N ALA A 86 -9.70 -13.57 27.01
CA ALA A 86 -9.46 -13.04 25.67
C ALA A 86 -9.35 -14.18 24.65
N SER A 87 -9.98 -13.99 23.50
CA SER A 87 -9.94 -14.96 22.39
C SER A 87 -8.74 -14.79 21.46
N GLY A 88 -8.00 -13.67 21.59
CA GLY A 88 -6.81 -13.37 20.81
C GLY A 88 -7.05 -12.90 19.37
N PRO A 89 -6.00 -12.40 18.71
CA PRO A 89 -6.10 -11.79 17.36
C PRO A 89 -6.56 -12.79 16.29
N VAL A 90 -6.27 -14.08 16.43
CA VAL A 90 -6.64 -15.10 15.42
C VAL A 90 -8.16 -15.31 15.39
N SER A 91 -8.83 -15.23 16.54
CA SER A 91 -10.29 -15.32 16.61
C SER A 91 -10.93 -14.12 15.92
N PHE A 92 -10.43 -12.91 16.13
CA PHE A 92 -10.91 -11.72 15.44
C PHE A 92 -10.58 -11.75 13.94
N ALA A 93 -9.49 -12.42 13.52
CA ALA A 93 -9.17 -12.63 12.11
C ALA A 93 -10.31 -13.33 11.34
N LYS A 94 -11.02 -14.26 11.98
CA LYS A 94 -12.19 -14.94 11.38
C LYS A 94 -13.31 -13.97 11.07
N PHE A 95 -13.52 -12.98 11.93
CA PHE A 95 -14.54 -11.96 11.70
C PHE A 95 -14.24 -11.14 10.45
N TYR A 96 -13.00 -10.65 10.27
CA TYR A 96 -12.61 -9.89 9.08
C TYR A 96 -12.70 -10.73 7.81
N SER A 97 -12.38 -12.02 7.90
CA SER A 97 -12.54 -12.95 6.78
C SER A 97 -14.01 -13.08 6.36
N THR A 98 -14.92 -13.32 7.31
CA THR A 98 -16.35 -13.41 7.05
C THR A 98 -16.93 -12.08 6.55
N LEU A 99 -16.53 -10.96 7.14
CA LEU A 99 -16.96 -9.64 6.70
C LEU A 99 -16.57 -9.38 5.23
N ASN A 100 -15.35 -9.73 4.83
CA ASN A 100 -14.89 -9.59 3.45
C ASN A 100 -15.62 -10.54 2.48
N GLU A 101 -15.99 -11.73 2.94
CA GLU A 101 -16.82 -12.66 2.18
C GLU A 101 -18.19 -12.08 1.85
N ILE A 102 -18.84 -11.49 2.85
CA ILE A 102 -20.20 -10.95 2.73
C ILE A 102 -20.20 -9.67 1.88
N LEU A 103 -19.21 -8.80 2.05
CA LEU A 103 -19.12 -7.51 1.40
C LEU A 103 -18.48 -7.63 0.00
N ARG A 104 -19.30 -7.94 -1.00
CA ARG A 104 -18.86 -8.03 -2.39
C ARG A 104 -18.90 -6.67 -3.07
N ARG A 105 -17.88 -6.36 -3.85
CA ARG A 105 -17.80 -5.10 -4.59
C ARG A 105 -18.79 -5.09 -5.76
N GLY A 106 -19.71 -4.14 -5.74
CA GLY A 106 -20.42 -3.64 -6.92
C GLY A 106 -21.13 -4.69 -7.76
N GLY A 107 -21.78 -5.67 -7.13
CA GLY A 107 -22.55 -6.70 -7.84
C GLY A 107 -21.72 -7.70 -8.67
N THR A 108 -20.41 -7.53 -8.73
CA THR A 108 -19.49 -8.50 -9.33
C THR A 108 -18.81 -9.33 -8.24
N TYR A 109 -18.48 -10.59 -8.56
CA TYR A 109 -17.90 -11.58 -7.63
C TYR A 109 -16.47 -11.27 -7.16
N ARG A 110 -16.10 -10.00 -7.03
CA ARG A 110 -14.78 -9.58 -6.55
C ARG A 110 -14.83 -9.20 -5.08
N ASN A 111 -14.16 -9.99 -4.25
CA ASN A 111 -13.94 -9.65 -2.86
C ASN A 111 -12.98 -8.46 -2.73
N GLY A 112 -13.14 -7.71 -1.64
CA GLY A 112 -12.20 -6.66 -1.28
C GLY A 112 -10.84 -7.23 -0.90
N ALA A 113 -9.79 -6.44 -1.00
CA ALA A 113 -8.49 -6.81 -0.48
C ALA A 113 -8.43 -6.47 1.02
N CYS A 114 -8.27 -7.49 1.86
CA CYS A 114 -8.07 -7.35 3.30
C CYS A 114 -6.82 -8.12 3.71
N VAL A 115 -5.87 -7.44 4.35
CA VAL A 115 -4.65 -8.03 4.87
C VAL A 115 -4.60 -7.80 6.37
N LEU A 116 -4.38 -8.87 7.13
CA LEU A 116 -4.22 -8.83 8.57
C LEU A 116 -2.73 -8.89 8.92
N HIS A 117 -2.29 -7.98 9.77
CA HIS A 117 -0.90 -7.86 10.21
C HIS A 117 -0.75 -8.25 11.67
N LEU A 118 0.32 -8.98 11.98
CA LEU A 118 0.71 -9.32 13.33
C LEU A 118 2.23 -9.24 13.48
N ASP A 119 2.71 -8.65 14.56
CA ASP A 119 4.13 -8.55 14.84
C ASP A 119 4.73 -9.92 15.17
N ILE A 120 5.96 -10.17 14.71
CA ILE A 120 6.65 -11.43 14.88
C ILE A 120 6.84 -11.84 16.35
N ASN A 121 6.89 -10.89 17.27
CA ASN A 121 7.06 -11.11 18.70
C ASN A 121 5.72 -11.24 19.46
N HIS A 122 4.58 -11.19 18.77
CA HIS A 122 3.28 -11.41 19.42
C HIS A 122 3.17 -12.86 19.92
N PRO A 123 2.65 -13.11 21.14
CA PRO A 123 2.54 -14.47 21.67
C PRO A 123 1.79 -15.45 20.77
N ASP A 124 0.72 -14.98 20.08
CA ASP A 124 -0.11 -15.82 19.21
C ASP A 124 0.43 -15.90 17.77
N ILE A 125 1.67 -15.49 17.51
CA ILE A 125 2.22 -15.44 16.14
C ILE A 125 2.24 -16.82 15.47
N ILE A 126 2.54 -17.88 16.20
CA ILE A 126 2.57 -19.24 15.65
C ILE A 126 1.17 -19.68 15.22
N GLU A 127 0.15 -19.46 16.06
CA GLU A 127 -1.25 -19.74 15.71
C GLU A 127 -1.68 -18.94 14.49
N PHE A 128 -1.36 -17.64 14.45
CA PHE A 128 -1.67 -16.76 13.33
C PHE A 128 -1.06 -17.25 12.01
N VAL A 129 0.19 -17.66 12.02
CA VAL A 129 0.92 -18.16 10.83
C VAL A 129 0.41 -19.53 10.40
N LEU A 130 0.09 -20.42 11.35
CA LEU A 130 -0.33 -21.79 11.06
C LEU A 130 -1.81 -21.94 10.76
N ALA A 131 -2.64 -20.92 11.03
CA ALA A 131 -4.06 -20.95 10.69
C ALA A 131 -4.27 -21.39 9.23
N LYS A 132 -5.18 -22.33 9.02
CA LYS A 132 -5.41 -22.90 7.70
C LYS A 132 -6.08 -21.88 6.77
N ARG A 133 -5.78 -21.95 5.47
CA ARG A 133 -6.44 -21.07 4.47
C ARG A 133 -7.96 -21.24 4.48
N GLN A 134 -8.46 -22.44 4.76
CA GLN A 134 -9.89 -22.73 4.85
C GLN A 134 -10.58 -22.02 6.04
N GLU A 135 -9.83 -21.71 7.09
CA GLU A 135 -10.35 -20.98 8.26
C GLU A 135 -10.39 -19.47 8.03
N LEU A 136 -9.49 -18.95 7.17
CA LEU A 136 -9.33 -17.55 6.84
C LEU A 136 -9.27 -17.31 5.31
N PRO A 137 -10.26 -17.78 4.55
CA PRO A 137 -10.19 -17.83 3.09
C PRO A 137 -10.17 -16.45 2.42
N TRP A 138 -10.75 -15.44 3.08
CA TRP A 138 -11.00 -14.12 2.46
C TRP A 138 -10.07 -13.01 2.96
N VAL A 139 -9.05 -13.35 3.73
CA VAL A 139 -8.00 -12.42 4.16
C VAL A 139 -6.63 -12.98 3.83
N LYS A 140 -5.67 -12.07 3.63
CA LYS A 140 -4.24 -12.39 3.58
C LYS A 140 -3.62 -12.07 4.92
N ARG A 141 -2.49 -12.69 5.23
CA ARG A 141 -1.78 -12.49 6.49
C ARG A 141 -0.38 -12.00 6.23
N CYS A 142 0.06 -11.07 7.07
CA CYS A 142 1.38 -10.48 6.99
C CYS A 142 2.03 -10.48 8.37
N VAL A 143 3.30 -10.85 8.44
CA VAL A 143 4.11 -10.77 9.66
C VAL A 143 4.97 -9.52 9.59
N ASP A 144 4.81 -8.65 10.57
CA ASP A 144 5.59 -7.42 10.69
C ASP A 144 6.84 -7.68 11.55
N LEU A 145 8.01 -7.28 11.04
CA LEU A 145 9.29 -7.55 11.69
C LEU A 145 10.36 -6.49 11.41
N THR A 146 11.41 -6.48 12.24
CA THR A 146 12.70 -5.86 11.95
C THR A 146 13.77 -6.94 11.79
N PRO A 147 14.93 -6.65 11.19
CA PRO A 147 16.06 -7.58 11.15
C PRO A 147 16.47 -8.08 12.54
N GLU A 148 16.42 -7.20 13.54
CA GLU A 148 16.74 -7.52 14.93
C GLU A 148 15.71 -8.47 15.54
N LEU A 149 14.42 -8.19 15.39
CA LEU A 149 13.34 -9.07 15.84
C LEU A 149 13.44 -10.43 15.16
N TRP A 150 13.74 -10.48 13.86
CA TRP A 150 13.96 -11.73 13.17
C TRP A 150 15.11 -12.52 13.78
N THR A 151 16.26 -11.88 14.02
CA THR A 151 17.44 -12.52 14.59
C THR A 151 17.13 -13.16 15.95
N ASN A 152 16.40 -12.45 16.80
CA ASN A 152 16.08 -12.86 18.17
C ASN A 152 14.87 -13.83 18.27
N THR A 153 14.17 -14.06 17.17
CA THR A 153 13.01 -14.97 17.15
C THR A 153 13.44 -16.44 17.25
N LYS A 154 12.66 -17.24 17.98
CA LYS A 154 12.88 -18.69 18.15
C LYS A 154 12.87 -19.42 16.80
N ALA A 155 13.71 -20.45 16.70
CA ALA A 155 13.83 -21.26 15.48
C ALA A 155 12.48 -21.85 15.01
N SER A 156 11.66 -22.35 15.94
CA SER A 156 10.33 -22.89 15.63
C SER A 156 9.39 -21.87 15.01
N THR A 157 9.43 -20.62 15.47
CA THR A 157 8.63 -19.52 14.90
C THR A 157 9.12 -19.15 13.50
N LYS A 158 10.44 -19.07 13.31
CA LYS A 158 11.04 -18.83 11.97
C LYS A 158 10.63 -19.92 10.99
N GLU A 159 10.71 -21.18 11.41
CA GLU A 159 10.32 -22.31 10.58
C GLU A 159 8.83 -22.27 10.20
N ALA A 160 7.94 -21.94 11.13
CA ALA A 160 6.52 -21.78 10.86
C ALA A 160 6.28 -20.67 9.83
N ILE A 161 6.93 -19.52 9.97
CA ILE A 161 6.83 -18.39 9.04
C ILE A 161 7.33 -18.79 7.65
N LEU A 162 8.51 -19.42 7.54
CA LEU A 162 9.07 -19.86 6.26
C LEU A 162 8.18 -20.88 5.56
N ARG A 163 7.57 -21.81 6.29
CA ARG A 163 6.56 -22.73 5.74
C ARG A 163 5.31 -21.97 5.24
N GLY A 164 4.86 -20.96 5.97
CA GLY A 164 3.74 -20.12 5.57
C GLY A 164 4.02 -19.34 4.28
N ILE A 165 5.24 -18.82 4.13
CA ILE A 165 5.71 -18.15 2.91
C ILE A 165 5.76 -19.14 1.74
N ALA A 166 6.36 -20.31 1.93
CA ALA A 166 6.46 -21.34 0.89
C ALA A 166 5.09 -21.79 0.37
N ARG A 167 4.04 -21.79 1.23
CA ARG A 167 2.66 -22.07 0.84
C ARG A 167 1.93 -20.86 0.21
N GLY A 168 2.54 -19.67 0.19
CA GLY A 168 1.92 -18.44 -0.28
C GLY A 168 0.82 -17.90 0.67
N ASP A 169 0.83 -18.29 1.94
CA ASP A 169 -0.14 -17.86 2.95
C ASP A 169 0.30 -16.64 3.73
N ILE A 170 1.61 -16.44 3.87
CA ILE A 170 2.23 -15.40 4.71
C ILE A 170 3.10 -14.48 3.87
N TRP A 171 2.93 -13.19 4.08
CA TRP A 171 3.81 -12.13 3.59
C TRP A 171 4.66 -11.59 4.73
N LEU A 172 5.77 -10.96 4.40
CA LEU A 172 6.63 -10.26 5.36
C LEU A 172 6.61 -8.75 5.09
N ASN A 173 6.61 -7.98 6.14
CA ASN A 173 6.70 -6.53 6.10
C ASN A 173 7.70 -6.01 7.12
N LYS A 174 8.41 -4.94 6.76
CA LYS A 174 9.32 -4.25 7.68
C LYS A 174 8.55 -3.28 8.55
N ILE A 175 8.78 -3.33 9.86
CA ILE A 175 8.33 -2.28 10.77
C ILE A 175 9.09 -1.00 10.46
N LYS A 176 8.39 0.10 10.28
CA LYS A 176 8.96 1.44 10.01
C LYS A 176 8.39 2.49 10.95
N HIS A 177 9.18 3.54 11.14
CA HIS A 177 8.82 4.72 11.91
C HIS A 177 8.98 5.96 11.03
N ASP A 178 8.24 6.98 11.32
CA ASP A 178 8.34 8.28 10.66
C ASP A 178 9.51 9.12 11.25
N LYS A 179 9.62 10.38 10.81
CA LYS A 179 10.66 11.31 11.28
C LYS A 179 10.56 11.67 12.78
N ASN A 180 9.40 11.46 13.38
CA ASN A 180 9.14 11.70 14.80
C ASN A 180 9.32 10.44 15.64
N ASN A 181 9.81 9.35 15.02
CA ASN A 181 9.92 8.02 15.61
C ASN A 181 8.56 7.39 15.98
N GLU A 182 7.48 7.84 15.37
CA GLU A 182 6.17 7.19 15.50
C GLU A 182 6.02 6.06 14.48
N ARG A 183 5.49 4.92 14.91
CA ARG A 183 5.30 3.78 14.03
C ARG A 183 4.29 4.12 12.94
N ILE A 184 4.65 3.82 11.71
CA ILE A 184 3.79 3.86 10.54
C ILE A 184 3.56 2.45 10.02
N PHE A 185 2.39 2.22 9.44
CA PHE A 185 1.87 0.87 9.18
C PHE A 185 1.70 0.63 7.69
N SER A 186 2.06 -0.55 7.25
CA SER A 186 1.97 -0.91 5.84
C SER A 186 0.53 -1.08 5.37
N ASN A 187 0.27 -0.66 4.14
CA ASN A 187 -0.99 -0.89 3.45
C ASN A 187 -1.11 -2.35 2.95
N VAL A 188 -2.17 -2.64 2.19
CA VAL A 188 -2.48 -3.98 1.66
C VAL A 188 -1.38 -4.56 0.77
N CYS A 189 -0.80 -3.73 -0.10
CA CYS A 189 0.21 -4.17 -1.08
C CYS A 189 1.64 -3.98 -0.60
N LEU A 190 1.85 -3.48 0.62
CA LEU A 190 3.12 -3.27 1.31
C LEU A 190 4.03 -2.18 0.70
N GLU A 191 3.54 -1.36 -0.23
CA GLU A 191 4.32 -0.30 -0.89
C GLU A 191 4.23 1.06 -0.22
N VAL A 192 3.21 1.29 0.63
CA VAL A 192 2.98 2.56 1.33
C VAL A 192 2.86 2.33 2.82
N TYR A 193 3.40 3.25 3.61
CA TYR A 193 3.28 3.25 5.07
C TYR A 193 2.45 4.45 5.51
N LEU A 194 1.42 4.18 6.32
CA LEU A 194 0.36 5.10 6.71
C LEU A 194 0.23 5.17 8.23
N PRO A 195 -0.20 6.30 8.80
CA PRO A 195 -0.79 6.31 10.12
C PRO A 195 -2.12 5.53 10.11
N SER A 196 -2.62 5.14 11.27
CA SER A 196 -3.96 4.54 11.37
C SER A 196 -5.00 5.48 10.76
N ARG A 197 -5.94 4.93 9.97
CA ARG A 197 -6.96 5.66 9.19
C ARG A 197 -6.41 6.53 8.06
N GLY A 198 -5.11 6.47 7.79
CA GLY A 198 -4.48 7.09 6.64
C GLY A 198 -4.92 6.42 5.33
N THR A 199 -4.78 7.13 4.23
CA THR A 199 -5.23 6.68 2.91
C THR A 199 -4.15 6.80 1.85
N CYS A 200 -4.19 5.93 0.86
CA CYS A 200 -3.24 5.90 -0.25
C CYS A 200 -3.91 6.38 -1.54
N LEU A 201 -3.53 7.56 -2.01
CA LEU A 201 -3.91 8.10 -3.30
C LEU A 201 -2.74 7.92 -4.28
N LEU A 202 -2.96 7.16 -5.35
CA LEU A 202 -1.90 6.73 -6.28
C LEU A 202 -2.07 7.28 -7.68
N GLN A 203 -0.95 7.70 -8.27
CA GLN A 203 -0.81 8.05 -9.68
C GLN A 203 0.60 7.69 -10.16
N HIS A 204 0.78 7.48 -11.45
CA HIS A 204 2.05 6.96 -11.97
C HIS A 204 2.47 7.70 -13.24
N ALA A 205 3.78 7.92 -13.38
CA ALA A 205 4.40 8.24 -14.66
C ALA A 205 4.34 6.99 -15.56
N ASN A 206 3.75 7.11 -16.75
CA ASN A 206 3.77 6.06 -17.77
C ASN A 206 5.00 6.24 -18.65
N LEU A 207 6.11 5.65 -18.24
CA LEU A 207 7.38 5.77 -18.94
C LEU A 207 7.31 5.24 -20.38
N ALA A 208 6.47 4.24 -20.65
CA ALA A 208 6.32 3.68 -21.99
C ALA A 208 5.81 4.71 -23.02
N ALA A 209 5.09 5.72 -22.57
CA ALA A 209 4.58 6.81 -23.42
C ALA A 209 5.51 8.04 -23.43
N CYS A 210 6.58 8.05 -22.62
CA CYS A 210 7.52 9.16 -22.54
C CYS A 210 8.70 8.98 -23.49
N ARG A 211 9.12 10.07 -24.12
CA ARG A 211 10.49 10.19 -24.64
C ARG A 211 11.42 10.55 -23.49
N ILE A 212 12.72 10.40 -23.69
CA ILE A 212 13.71 10.77 -22.66
C ILE A 212 13.53 12.24 -22.22
N GLY A 213 13.34 13.17 -23.17
CA GLY A 213 13.15 14.60 -22.87
C GLY A 213 11.82 14.95 -22.19
N ASP A 214 10.83 14.04 -22.17
CA ASP A 214 9.53 14.28 -21.55
C ASP A 214 9.52 13.92 -20.04
N LEU A 215 10.54 13.21 -19.55
CA LEU A 215 10.56 12.65 -18.20
C LEU A 215 10.39 13.72 -17.11
N GLN A 216 11.11 14.83 -17.20
CA GLN A 216 11.01 15.90 -16.21
C GLN A 216 9.58 16.51 -16.17
N THR A 217 8.97 16.73 -17.34
CA THR A 217 7.60 17.24 -17.45
C THR A 217 6.59 16.23 -16.94
N CYS A 218 6.75 14.96 -17.28
CA CYS A 218 5.91 13.88 -16.81
C CYS A 218 5.88 13.81 -15.27
N PHE A 219 7.04 13.81 -14.63
CA PHE A 219 7.14 13.74 -13.17
C PHE A 219 6.61 15.00 -12.48
N SER A 220 6.91 16.18 -13.00
CA SER A 220 6.42 17.44 -12.42
C SER A 220 4.91 17.59 -12.55
N THR A 221 4.36 17.35 -13.75
CA THR A 221 2.91 17.42 -14.00
C THR A 221 2.16 16.36 -13.19
N GLY A 222 2.70 15.11 -13.14
CA GLY A 222 2.11 14.03 -12.40
C GLY A 222 2.04 14.31 -10.91
N MET A 223 3.11 14.79 -10.29
CA MET A 223 3.11 15.14 -8.87
C MET A 223 2.20 16.34 -8.58
N SER A 224 2.21 17.37 -9.41
CA SER A 224 1.32 18.54 -9.23
C SER A 224 -0.15 18.14 -9.25
N SER A 225 -0.55 17.35 -10.25
CA SER A 225 -1.94 16.90 -10.37
C SER A 225 -2.35 15.98 -9.24
N LEU A 226 -1.42 15.16 -8.71
CA LEU A 226 -1.70 14.27 -7.58
C LEU A 226 -1.85 15.03 -6.27
N CYS A 227 -1.05 16.06 -6.01
CA CYS A 227 -1.18 16.94 -4.86
C CYS A 227 -2.49 17.74 -4.90
N GLU A 228 -2.87 18.26 -6.07
CA GLU A 228 -4.15 18.93 -6.25
C GLU A 228 -5.31 17.98 -5.98
N LEU A 229 -5.28 16.80 -6.56
CA LEU A 229 -6.31 15.78 -6.37
C LEU A 229 -6.46 15.41 -4.90
N HIS A 230 -5.35 15.21 -4.17
CA HIS A 230 -5.35 14.91 -2.74
C HIS A 230 -6.13 15.95 -1.93
N SER A 231 -5.94 17.23 -2.21
CA SER A 231 -6.63 18.31 -1.50
C SER A 231 -8.14 18.39 -1.79
N ARG A 232 -8.62 17.73 -2.85
CA ARG A 232 -10.00 17.79 -3.34
C ARG A 232 -10.82 16.53 -3.05
N THR A 233 -10.22 15.51 -2.42
CA THR A 233 -10.88 14.21 -2.27
C THR A 233 -12.04 14.18 -1.29
N GLY A 234 -12.12 15.11 -0.34
CA GLY A 234 -13.11 15.08 0.74
C GLY A 234 -13.03 13.82 1.61
N ILE A 235 -11.90 13.09 1.57
CA ILE A 235 -11.78 11.76 2.14
C ILE A 235 -12.10 11.69 3.65
N GLY A 236 -11.88 12.75 4.38
CA GLY A 236 -12.15 12.83 5.82
C GLY A 236 -13.59 13.15 6.20
N GLU A 237 -14.47 13.53 5.25
CA GLU A 237 -15.84 13.98 5.52
C GLU A 237 -16.72 12.91 6.17
N SER A 238 -16.44 11.65 5.92
CA SER A 238 -17.16 10.53 6.54
C SER A 238 -16.84 10.33 8.03
N GLY A 239 -15.78 10.96 8.55
CA GLY A 239 -15.24 10.73 9.89
C GLY A 239 -14.48 9.40 10.06
N GLU A 240 -14.42 8.57 9.02
CA GLU A 240 -13.72 7.27 9.08
C GLU A 240 -12.22 7.41 8.79
N TYR A 241 -11.82 8.35 7.97
CA TYR A 241 -10.44 8.56 7.52
C TYR A 241 -9.87 9.86 8.06
N LEU A 242 -8.54 9.94 8.11
CA LEU A 242 -7.87 11.19 8.36
C LEU A 242 -8.15 12.17 7.21
N THR A 243 -8.31 13.44 7.57
CA THR A 243 -8.49 14.49 6.56
C THR A 243 -7.21 14.74 5.77
N PRO A 244 -7.27 15.28 4.55
CA PRO A 244 -6.09 15.63 3.76
C PRO A 244 -5.13 16.59 4.47
N ASP A 245 -5.59 17.38 5.42
CA ASP A 245 -4.74 18.29 6.19
C ASP A 245 -3.89 17.56 7.24
N ILE A 246 -4.40 16.46 7.78
CA ILE A 246 -3.69 15.62 8.77
C ILE A 246 -2.84 14.57 8.05
N ASP A 247 -3.41 13.85 7.09
CA ASP A 247 -2.70 12.80 6.33
C ASP A 247 -2.15 13.38 5.02
N ARG A 248 -1.09 14.16 5.15
CA ARG A 248 -0.40 14.83 4.04
C ARG A 248 0.50 13.86 3.30
N GLN A 249 -0.11 12.95 2.53
CA GLN A 249 0.68 12.00 1.73
C GLN A 249 -0.03 11.56 0.46
N VAL A 250 0.79 11.26 -0.54
CA VAL A 250 0.40 10.70 -1.84
C VAL A 250 1.39 9.61 -2.24
N GLY A 251 1.05 8.80 -3.23
CA GLY A 251 1.94 7.79 -3.78
C GLY A 251 2.12 7.98 -5.28
N PHE A 252 3.11 8.79 -5.67
CA PHE A 252 3.49 8.93 -7.07
C PHE A 252 4.56 7.91 -7.43
N GLY A 253 4.28 7.07 -8.41
CA GLY A 253 5.18 6.02 -8.87
C GLY A 253 5.44 6.09 -10.36
N MET A 254 5.94 4.99 -10.91
CA MET A 254 6.16 4.83 -12.34
C MET A 254 5.79 3.42 -12.79
N LEU A 255 5.51 3.27 -14.08
CA LEU A 255 5.26 1.99 -14.74
C LEU A 255 5.80 2.04 -16.17
N GLY A 256 5.93 0.88 -16.83
CA GLY A 256 6.38 0.80 -18.20
C GLY A 256 7.88 1.01 -18.41
N LEU A 257 8.72 0.80 -17.39
CA LEU A 257 10.18 0.93 -17.52
C LEU A 257 10.74 -0.01 -18.60
N SER A 258 10.28 -1.26 -18.66
CA SER A 258 10.72 -2.21 -19.68
C SER A 258 10.46 -1.70 -21.10
N ASN A 259 9.25 -1.18 -21.34
CA ASN A 259 8.88 -0.59 -22.63
C ASN A 259 9.72 0.65 -22.96
N PHE A 260 9.93 1.52 -21.97
CA PHE A 260 10.77 2.72 -22.14
C PHE A 260 12.20 2.37 -22.53
N LEU A 261 12.81 1.41 -21.84
CA LEU A 261 14.18 0.96 -22.14
C LEU A 261 14.27 0.32 -23.52
N ALA A 262 13.32 -0.55 -23.87
CA ALA A 262 13.26 -1.18 -25.18
C ALA A 262 13.09 -0.17 -26.31
N ASN A 263 12.20 0.82 -26.15
CA ASN A 263 11.98 1.88 -27.15
C ASN A 263 13.22 2.76 -27.39
N ASN A 264 14.13 2.82 -26.42
CA ASN A 264 15.36 3.61 -26.52
C ASN A 264 16.60 2.75 -26.74
N ASN A 265 16.46 1.44 -26.99
CA ASN A 265 17.54 0.47 -27.15
C ASN A 265 18.54 0.48 -25.97
N ILE A 266 18.01 0.60 -24.75
CA ILE A 266 18.78 0.59 -23.51
C ILE A 266 18.54 -0.74 -22.79
N THR A 267 19.60 -1.42 -22.37
CA THR A 267 19.48 -2.60 -21.53
C THR A 267 19.28 -2.23 -20.06
N TYR A 268 18.69 -3.12 -19.27
CA TYR A 268 18.57 -2.92 -17.82
C TYR A 268 19.94 -2.75 -17.14
N ALA A 269 20.97 -3.48 -17.62
CA ALA A 269 22.31 -3.41 -17.07
C ALA A 269 22.96 -2.04 -17.33
N GLU A 270 22.85 -1.50 -18.56
CA GLU A 270 23.33 -0.16 -18.90
C GLU A 270 22.60 0.91 -18.10
N PHE A 271 21.28 0.82 -18.03
CA PHE A 271 20.47 1.77 -17.27
C PHE A 271 20.80 1.74 -15.78
N GLY A 272 21.00 0.54 -15.20
CA GLY A 272 21.42 0.39 -13.80
C GLY A 272 22.76 1.08 -13.52
N LYS A 273 23.77 0.87 -14.38
CA LYS A 273 25.07 1.55 -14.26
C LYS A 273 24.95 3.07 -14.44
N ALA A 274 24.13 3.52 -15.39
CA ALA A 274 23.87 4.94 -15.60
C ALA A 274 23.17 5.62 -14.41
N LEU A 275 22.24 4.93 -13.77
CA LEU A 275 21.58 5.41 -12.54
C LEU A 275 22.57 5.51 -11.37
N GLU A 276 23.43 4.50 -11.23
CA GLU A 276 24.48 4.50 -10.21
C GLU A 276 25.45 5.67 -10.41
N ALA A 277 25.99 5.85 -11.62
CA ALA A 277 26.84 6.98 -11.97
C ALA A 277 26.12 8.33 -11.71
N THR A 278 24.88 8.47 -12.13
CA THR A 278 24.07 9.68 -11.87
C THR A 278 23.92 9.98 -10.38
N ASN A 279 23.71 8.94 -9.57
CA ASN A 279 23.57 9.09 -8.11
C ASN A 279 24.86 9.57 -7.44
N TYR A 280 26.01 9.20 -7.97
CA TYR A 280 27.33 9.64 -7.50
C TYR A 280 27.86 10.91 -8.23
N ALA A 281 27.02 11.54 -9.06
CA ALA A 281 27.39 12.68 -9.89
C ALA A 281 28.56 12.38 -10.85
N GLU A 282 28.71 11.13 -11.28
CA GLU A 282 29.68 10.68 -12.25
C GLU A 282 29.12 10.78 -13.68
N PRO A 283 29.96 11.09 -14.70
CA PRO A 283 29.48 11.11 -16.07
C PRO A 283 29.21 9.70 -16.60
N TYR A 284 28.11 9.54 -17.31
CA TYR A 284 27.78 8.33 -18.06
C TYR A 284 27.23 8.75 -19.43
N GLU A 285 27.92 8.31 -20.50
CA GLU A 285 27.60 8.73 -21.86
C GLU A 285 26.46 7.91 -22.48
N GLY A 286 25.98 8.39 -23.65
CA GLY A 286 24.97 7.73 -24.45
C GLY A 286 23.53 7.89 -23.92
N TYR A 287 22.60 7.16 -24.55
CA TYR A 287 21.19 7.26 -24.23
C TYR A 287 20.85 6.81 -22.81
N ALA A 288 21.55 5.82 -22.29
CA ALA A 288 21.35 5.35 -20.91
C ALA A 288 21.69 6.44 -19.89
N GLY A 289 22.82 7.16 -20.08
CA GLY A 289 23.21 8.27 -19.22
C GLY A 289 22.24 9.45 -19.31
N LEU A 290 21.78 9.78 -20.53
CA LEU A 290 20.79 10.83 -20.72
C LEU A 290 19.46 10.47 -20.03
N ALA A 291 18.98 9.24 -20.22
CA ALA A 291 17.74 8.76 -19.62
C ALA A 291 17.80 8.73 -18.07
N ALA A 292 18.92 8.27 -17.51
CA ALA A 292 19.14 8.24 -16.07
C ALA A 292 19.13 9.65 -15.47
N ARG A 293 19.82 10.60 -16.10
CA ARG A 293 19.86 12.00 -15.66
C ARG A 293 18.48 12.68 -15.75
N GLU A 294 17.76 12.51 -16.87
CA GLU A 294 16.44 13.09 -17.05
C GLU A 294 15.41 12.51 -16.03
N LEU A 295 15.50 11.22 -15.75
CA LEU A 295 14.69 10.58 -14.71
C LEU A 295 15.04 11.14 -13.33
N PHE A 296 16.31 11.24 -13.00
CA PHE A 296 16.77 11.81 -11.72
C PHE A 296 16.27 13.24 -11.51
N LEU A 297 16.43 14.10 -12.52
CA LEU A 297 15.94 15.48 -12.48
C LEU A 297 14.41 15.55 -12.39
N GLY A 298 13.71 14.66 -13.07
CA GLY A 298 12.25 14.53 -12.97
C GLY A 298 11.80 14.17 -11.54
N ILE A 299 12.45 13.21 -10.92
CA ILE A 299 12.18 12.82 -9.53
C ILE A 299 12.48 13.97 -8.57
N GLN A 300 13.59 14.70 -8.76
CA GLN A 300 13.91 15.87 -7.93
C GLN A 300 12.85 16.98 -8.07
N LYS A 301 12.40 17.29 -9.29
CA LYS A 301 11.30 18.24 -9.52
C LYS A 301 10.01 17.80 -8.81
N ALA A 302 9.63 16.55 -8.95
CA ALA A 302 8.46 16.00 -8.26
C ALA A 302 8.62 16.08 -6.73
N ALA A 303 9.80 15.78 -6.19
CA ALA A 303 10.06 15.91 -4.76
C ALA A 303 9.94 17.36 -4.26
N ASN A 304 10.39 18.33 -5.04
CA ASN A 304 10.26 19.76 -4.70
C ASN A 304 8.78 20.19 -4.70
N ILE A 305 7.99 19.73 -5.69
CA ILE A 305 6.55 19.99 -5.75
C ILE A 305 5.85 19.38 -4.52
N ALA A 306 6.18 18.14 -4.17
CA ALA A 306 5.62 17.49 -3.00
C ALA A 306 5.93 18.25 -1.70
N ARG A 307 7.18 18.71 -1.53
CA ARG A 307 7.56 19.55 -0.38
C ARG A 307 6.82 20.88 -0.34
N ALA A 308 6.69 21.55 -1.48
CA ALA A 308 5.93 22.82 -1.59
C ALA A 308 4.45 22.64 -1.24
N ASN A 309 3.90 21.44 -1.42
CA ASN A 309 2.55 21.07 -0.99
C ASN A 309 2.50 20.43 0.40
N ASN A 310 3.57 20.51 1.19
CA ASN A 310 3.68 19.96 2.54
C ASN A 310 3.41 18.44 2.62
N MET A 311 3.70 17.67 1.56
CA MET A 311 3.54 16.23 1.60
C MET A 311 4.63 15.60 2.46
N SER A 312 4.25 14.86 3.49
CA SER A 312 5.18 14.14 4.38
C SER A 312 5.79 12.91 3.69
N ARG A 313 5.04 12.29 2.79
CA ARG A 313 5.44 11.17 1.92
C ARG A 313 4.80 11.36 0.55
N ALA A 314 5.54 11.06 -0.52
CA ALA A 314 5.08 11.41 -1.85
C ALA A 314 5.28 10.32 -2.92
N PHE A 315 6.14 9.34 -2.68
CA PHE A 315 6.49 8.33 -3.68
C PHE A 315 6.11 6.92 -3.24
N ALA A 316 5.62 6.13 -4.20
CA ALA A 316 5.32 4.72 -4.01
C ALA A 316 5.43 3.96 -5.34
N ILE A 317 6.08 2.80 -5.32
CA ILE A 317 6.07 1.86 -6.45
C ILE A 317 4.98 0.82 -6.18
N ALA A 318 3.80 1.05 -6.77
CA ALA A 318 2.64 0.20 -6.58
C ALA A 318 2.56 -0.94 -7.61
N PRO A 319 1.78 -2.00 -7.37
CA PRO A 319 1.65 -3.15 -8.30
C PRO A 319 1.05 -2.79 -9.67
N THR A 320 0.28 -1.75 -9.80
CA THR A 320 -0.23 -1.10 -11.04
C THR A 320 -0.90 -2.00 -12.08
N ALA A 321 -1.36 -3.20 -11.75
CA ALA A 321 -1.91 -4.17 -12.73
C ALA A 321 -2.98 -3.56 -13.65
N SER A 322 -4.01 -2.89 -13.09
CA SER A 322 -5.07 -2.27 -13.90
C SER A 322 -4.56 -1.11 -14.76
N CYS A 323 -3.56 -0.36 -14.30
CA CYS A 323 -2.94 0.70 -15.08
C CYS A 323 -2.14 0.13 -16.25
N SER A 324 -1.40 -0.96 -16.05
CA SER A 324 -0.61 -1.58 -17.12
C SER A 324 -1.51 -2.09 -18.26
N TYR A 325 -2.64 -2.69 -17.95
CA TYR A 325 -3.60 -3.11 -18.98
C TYR A 325 -4.21 -1.93 -19.74
N SER A 326 -4.59 -0.86 -19.04
CA SER A 326 -5.15 0.34 -19.70
C SER A 326 -4.13 1.11 -20.53
N CYS A 327 -2.86 1.01 -20.20
CA CYS A 327 -1.75 1.61 -20.95
C CYS A 327 -1.18 0.69 -22.04
N LEU A 328 -1.75 -0.49 -22.24
CA LEU A 328 -1.27 -1.50 -23.21
C LEU A 328 0.21 -1.83 -23.05
N LEU A 329 0.68 -1.90 -21.81
CA LEU A 329 2.07 -2.22 -21.51
C LEU A 329 2.31 -3.73 -21.68
N TYR A 330 3.54 -4.06 -22.11
CA TYR A 330 3.98 -5.44 -22.04
C TYR A 330 4.05 -5.89 -20.58
N THR A 331 3.28 -6.92 -20.26
CA THR A 331 3.32 -7.56 -18.95
C THR A 331 3.92 -8.95 -19.11
N SER A 332 4.86 -9.31 -18.26
CA SER A 332 5.32 -10.69 -18.20
C SER A 332 4.14 -11.60 -17.86
N PRO A 333 4.02 -12.78 -18.48
CA PRO A 333 2.99 -13.74 -18.11
C PRO A 333 3.10 -14.03 -16.60
N SER A 334 1.95 -14.04 -15.94
CA SER A 334 1.88 -14.40 -14.53
C SER A 334 2.24 -15.86 -14.37
N PRO A 335 2.99 -16.27 -13.35
CA PRO A 335 3.19 -17.69 -13.04
C PRO A 335 1.87 -18.43 -12.73
N ARG A 336 0.75 -17.74 -12.74
CA ARG A 336 -0.59 -18.28 -12.49
C ARG A 336 -1.43 -18.41 -13.77
N ASP A 337 -0.92 -17.96 -14.89
CA ASP A 337 -1.47 -18.14 -16.23
C ASP A 337 -0.82 -19.41 -16.85
#